data_ec67d358bf260c30a333bcd1a3bc40d0
#
_entry.id   ec67d358bf260c30a333bcd1a3bc40d0
#
_cell.length_a   1.000
_cell.length_b   1.000
_cell.length_c   1.000
_cell.angle_alpha   90.00
_cell.angle_beta   90.00
_cell.angle_gamma   90.00
#
_symmetry.space_group_name_H-M   'P 1'
#
loop_
_entity.id
_entity.type
_entity.pdbx_description
1 polymer ?
#
loop_
_entity_poly.entity_id
_entity_poly.type
_entity_poly.pdbx_seq_one_letter_code
_entity_poly.pdbx_strand_id
1 'polypeptide(L)'
;METIVSIPAYTDTGGTNMNLVCRSVGILVLVGMAVVSGYAQTHTTSDQQQTSTQAQSQTYEFPSNKERFNRYIKSTIGPFRLVQTGASAGIAQWRDSPHEWGQGMKGYGKRYASGLAQNAIHQTVTYGLDEALDLDTGFEKSKREGFFPRFKDALIQNVTSRKRNGDRVVSVPRFAGVYTGSIVARETWFPDRYNYKDGLRNGTTTLLTGFGINLMREFVFNW
;
A
#
# COMPACT_ATOMS: atom_id res chain seq x y z
N MET A 1 -19.32 60.73 -9.75
CA MET A 1 -18.79 59.65 -10.63
C MET A 1 -18.27 58.59 -9.71
N GLU A 2 -19.13 57.69 -9.26
CA GLU A 2 -18.77 56.57 -8.36
C GLU A 2 -18.54 55.32 -9.19
N THR A 3 -17.34 54.80 -9.09
CA THR A 3 -16.96 53.56 -9.78
C THR A 3 -17.35 52.36 -8.91
N ILE A 4 -18.41 51.65 -9.30
CA ILE A 4 -18.85 50.44 -8.65
C ILE A 4 -17.89 49.31 -9.06
N VAL A 5 -17.07 48.83 -8.11
CA VAL A 5 -16.25 47.64 -8.26
C VAL A 5 -17.16 46.43 -8.03
N SER A 6 -17.46 45.67 -9.07
CA SER A 6 -18.20 44.42 -8.99
C SER A 6 -17.27 43.30 -8.48
N ILE A 7 -17.63 42.76 -7.32
CA ILE A 7 -16.99 41.56 -6.75
C ILE A 7 -17.56 40.33 -7.50
N PRO A 8 -16.74 39.44 -8.07
CA PRO A 8 -17.26 38.21 -8.68
C PRO A 8 -17.77 37.26 -7.60
N ALA A 9 -18.98 36.75 -7.80
CA ALA A 9 -19.61 35.77 -6.94
C ALA A 9 -18.77 34.52 -6.88
N TYR A 10 -18.40 34.13 -5.65
CA TYR A 10 -17.77 32.80 -5.35
C TYR A 10 -18.82 31.72 -5.57
N THR A 11 -18.68 30.95 -6.64
CA THR A 11 -19.50 29.77 -6.87
C THR A 11 -18.91 28.61 -6.05
N ASP A 12 -19.65 28.21 -5.02
CA ASP A 12 -19.40 27.01 -4.22
C ASP A 12 -19.51 25.75 -5.09
N THR A 13 -18.37 25.17 -5.44
CA THR A 13 -18.26 23.89 -6.15
C THR A 13 -17.98 22.70 -5.22
N GLY A 14 -18.15 22.88 -3.90
CA GLY A 14 -17.82 21.84 -2.90
C GLY A 14 -18.72 20.61 -2.91
N GLY A 15 -19.92 20.68 -3.49
CA GLY A 15 -20.90 19.57 -3.45
C GLY A 15 -20.66 18.44 -4.48
N THR A 16 -19.97 18.74 -5.58
CA THR A 16 -19.82 17.77 -6.68
C THR A 16 -18.67 16.77 -6.48
N ASN A 17 -17.66 17.16 -5.73
CA ASN A 17 -16.45 16.31 -5.55
C ASN A 17 -16.69 15.13 -4.59
N MET A 18 -17.51 15.30 -3.56
CA MET A 18 -17.75 14.24 -2.56
C MET A 18 -18.51 13.04 -3.14
N ASN A 19 -19.46 13.29 -4.06
CA ASN A 19 -20.18 12.22 -4.76
C ASN A 19 -19.30 11.49 -5.78
N LEU A 20 -18.34 12.18 -6.40
CA LEU A 20 -17.40 11.58 -7.34
C LEU A 20 -16.39 10.68 -6.61
N VAL A 21 -15.91 11.11 -5.45
CA VAL A 21 -14.98 10.35 -4.58
C VAL A 21 -15.64 9.07 -4.06
N CYS A 22 -16.88 9.13 -3.58
CA CYS A 22 -17.61 7.94 -3.14
C CYS A 22 -17.85 6.95 -4.29
N ARG A 23 -18.12 7.44 -5.51
CA ARG A 23 -18.29 6.58 -6.71
C ARG A 23 -16.96 5.96 -7.15
N SER A 24 -15.85 6.69 -7.08
CA SER A 24 -14.51 6.22 -7.47
C SER A 24 -13.97 5.16 -6.51
N VAL A 25 -14.18 5.34 -5.20
CA VAL A 25 -13.79 4.38 -4.17
C VAL A 25 -14.64 3.10 -4.30
N GLY A 26 -15.95 3.23 -4.53
CA GLY A 26 -16.84 2.10 -4.77
C GLY A 26 -16.46 1.27 -6.01
N ILE A 27 -16.06 1.93 -7.10
CA ILE A 27 -15.64 1.27 -8.34
C ILE A 27 -14.30 0.54 -8.16
N LEU A 28 -13.35 1.10 -7.41
CA LEU A 28 -12.05 0.46 -7.13
C LEU A 28 -12.19 -0.80 -6.27
N VAL A 29 -13.10 -0.79 -5.29
CA VAL A 29 -13.43 -1.97 -4.49
C VAL A 29 -14.14 -3.04 -5.33
N LEU A 30 -15.05 -2.64 -6.23
CA LEU A 30 -15.76 -3.55 -7.12
C LEU A 30 -14.87 -4.16 -8.21
N VAL A 31 -13.92 -3.40 -8.75
CA VAL A 31 -12.93 -3.92 -9.73
C VAL A 31 -12.00 -4.93 -9.05
N GLY A 32 -11.62 -4.71 -7.79
CA GLY A 32 -10.87 -5.70 -6.99
C GLY A 32 -11.63 -7.01 -6.82
N MET A 33 -12.95 -6.96 -6.62
CA MET A 33 -13.79 -8.17 -6.50
C MET A 33 -14.03 -8.88 -7.83
N ALA A 34 -14.14 -8.16 -8.95
CA ALA A 34 -14.38 -8.76 -10.27
C ALA A 34 -13.20 -9.60 -10.79
N VAL A 35 -11.96 -9.23 -10.41
CA VAL A 35 -10.75 -9.97 -10.80
C VAL A 35 -10.66 -11.33 -10.10
N VAL A 36 -11.25 -11.47 -8.91
CA VAL A 36 -11.24 -12.73 -8.13
C VAL A 36 -12.15 -13.80 -8.75
N SER A 37 -13.22 -13.41 -9.44
CA SER A 37 -14.16 -14.37 -10.04
C SER A 37 -13.63 -15.09 -11.28
N GLY A 38 -12.56 -14.59 -11.91
CA GLY A 38 -11.99 -15.13 -13.14
C GLY A 38 -10.99 -16.28 -12.96
N TYR A 39 -10.51 -16.53 -11.76
CA TYR A 39 -9.44 -17.54 -11.51
C TYR A 39 -9.94 -18.91 -11.02
N ALA A 40 -11.26 -19.11 -10.95
CA ALA A 40 -11.84 -20.34 -10.38
C ALA A 40 -12.01 -21.51 -11.37
N GLN A 41 -11.63 -21.40 -12.64
CA GLN A 41 -11.76 -22.49 -13.61
C GLN A 41 -10.55 -22.60 -14.51
N THR A 42 -9.63 -23.49 -14.18
CA THR A 42 -8.93 -24.44 -15.08
C THR A 42 -7.96 -25.31 -14.25
N HIS A 43 -8.44 -26.42 -13.76
CA HIS A 43 -7.58 -27.56 -13.45
C HIS A 43 -7.97 -28.72 -14.35
N THR A 44 -7.26 -28.89 -15.43
CA THR A 44 -7.23 -30.14 -16.18
C THR A 44 -5.89 -30.80 -15.92
N THR A 45 -6.00 -32.01 -15.43
CA THR A 45 -4.99 -33.01 -15.16
C THR A 45 -3.98 -33.19 -16.29
N SER A 46 -2.69 -33.27 -15.98
CA SER A 46 -1.71 -34.08 -16.71
C SER A 46 -0.60 -34.48 -15.75
N ASP A 47 -0.49 -35.81 -15.59
CA ASP A 47 0.56 -36.55 -14.90
C ASP A 47 1.95 -36.33 -15.51
N GLN A 48 2.93 -36.68 -14.69
CA GLN A 48 4.33 -37.06 -14.98
C GLN A 48 5.38 -35.95 -14.83
N GLN A 49 6.15 -35.92 -13.81
CA GLN A 49 7.44 -36.54 -13.67
C GLN A 49 8.16 -36.12 -12.40
N GLN A 50 8.28 -37.04 -11.47
CA GLN A 50 9.15 -36.90 -10.30
C GLN A 50 10.60 -36.74 -10.75
N THR A 51 11.17 -35.60 -10.47
CA THR A 51 12.61 -35.46 -10.30
C THR A 51 12.83 -34.93 -8.88
N SER A 52 13.26 -35.83 -8.04
CA SER A 52 13.59 -35.63 -6.65
C SER A 52 14.71 -34.60 -6.49
N THR A 53 14.34 -33.37 -6.22
CA THR A 53 15.20 -32.46 -5.49
C THR A 53 14.55 -32.29 -4.13
N GLN A 54 15.06 -33.03 -3.13
CA GLN A 54 14.74 -32.78 -1.72
C GLN A 54 15.24 -31.39 -1.30
N ALA A 55 14.53 -30.37 -1.72
CA ALA A 55 14.52 -29.12 -1.02
C ALA A 55 13.63 -29.33 0.20
N GLN A 56 14.19 -29.30 1.40
CA GLN A 56 13.47 -29.32 2.66
C GLN A 56 12.26 -28.41 2.56
N SER A 57 11.08 -28.97 2.36
CA SER A 57 9.80 -28.28 2.44
C SER A 57 9.56 -27.96 3.91
N GLN A 58 10.16 -26.85 4.39
CA GLN A 58 9.74 -26.28 5.66
C GLN A 58 8.29 -25.85 5.45
N THR A 59 7.39 -26.60 6.09
CA THR A 59 5.95 -26.33 6.06
C THR A 59 5.72 -24.87 6.43
N TYR A 60 5.12 -24.11 5.54
CA TYR A 60 4.69 -22.74 5.84
C TYR A 60 3.57 -22.81 6.88
N GLU A 61 3.77 -22.20 8.02
CA GLU A 61 2.74 -22.04 9.04
C GLU A 61 2.00 -20.71 8.81
N PHE A 62 0.71 -20.81 8.53
CA PHE A 62 -0.11 -19.61 8.31
C PHE A 62 -0.31 -18.88 9.63
N PRO A 63 -0.01 -17.56 9.72
CA PRO A 63 -0.06 -16.85 10.98
C PRO A 63 -1.47 -16.82 11.57
N SER A 64 -1.54 -16.91 12.91
CA SER A 64 -2.80 -16.80 13.64
C SER A 64 -3.44 -15.40 13.47
N ASN A 65 -4.76 -15.29 13.65
CA ASN A 65 -5.49 -14.01 13.56
C ASN A 65 -4.90 -12.96 14.51
N LYS A 66 -4.47 -13.37 15.70
CA LYS A 66 -3.81 -12.48 16.68
C LYS A 66 -2.49 -11.92 16.14
N GLU A 67 -1.67 -12.75 15.51
CA GLU A 67 -0.40 -12.32 14.91
C GLU A 67 -0.62 -11.39 13.74
N ARG A 68 -1.59 -11.70 12.88
CA ARG A 68 -1.97 -10.86 11.74
C ARG A 68 -2.47 -9.49 12.20
N PHE A 69 -3.35 -9.47 13.21
CA PHE A 69 -3.83 -8.21 13.80
C PHE A 69 -2.70 -7.42 14.47
N ASN A 70 -1.83 -8.06 15.25
CA ASN A 70 -0.66 -7.40 15.85
C ASN A 70 0.28 -6.82 14.78
N ARG A 71 0.48 -7.52 13.68
CA ARG A 71 1.26 -7.06 12.53
C ARG A 71 0.61 -5.85 11.87
N TYR A 72 -0.72 -5.88 11.70
CA TYR A 72 -1.49 -4.74 11.20
C TYR A 72 -1.29 -3.50 12.09
N ILE A 73 -1.46 -3.61 13.40
CA ILE A 73 -1.25 -2.49 14.34
C ILE A 73 0.19 -1.97 14.26
N LYS A 74 1.19 -2.86 14.30
CA LYS A 74 2.61 -2.46 14.20
C LYS A 74 2.95 -1.80 12.86
N SER A 75 2.36 -2.22 11.77
CA SER A 75 2.57 -1.62 10.45
C SER A 75 1.82 -0.30 10.24
N THR A 76 0.76 -0.05 11.03
CA THR A 76 -0.04 1.18 10.96
C THR A 76 0.55 2.29 11.83
N ILE A 77 0.80 2.02 13.11
CA ILE A 77 1.23 3.00 14.12
C ILE A 77 2.46 2.58 14.93
N GLY A 78 3.16 1.53 14.52
CA GLY A 78 4.36 1.09 15.21
C GLY A 78 5.51 2.10 15.13
N PRO A 79 6.50 2.04 16.06
CA PRO A 79 7.56 3.03 16.15
C PRO A 79 8.38 3.17 14.87
N PHE A 80 8.69 2.07 14.20
CA PHE A 80 9.38 2.10 12.90
C PHE A 80 8.58 2.89 11.84
N ARG A 81 7.25 2.72 11.81
CA ARG A 81 6.38 3.43 10.88
C ARG A 81 6.33 4.93 11.18
N LEU A 82 6.26 5.30 12.44
CA LEU A 82 6.28 6.71 12.86
C LEU A 82 7.57 7.40 12.43
N VAL A 83 8.73 6.77 12.68
CA VAL A 83 10.05 7.28 12.26
C VAL A 83 10.14 7.37 10.72
N GLN A 84 9.73 6.33 10.01
CA GLN A 84 9.73 6.31 8.54
C GLN A 84 8.86 7.43 7.96
N THR A 85 7.66 7.63 8.51
CA THR A 85 6.76 8.70 8.07
C THR A 85 7.35 10.08 8.37
N GLY A 86 8.02 10.23 9.53
CA GLY A 86 8.74 11.45 9.90
C GLY A 86 9.87 11.78 8.91
N ALA A 87 10.68 10.79 8.58
CA ALA A 87 11.75 10.95 7.59
C ALA A 87 11.18 11.32 6.19
N SER A 88 10.11 10.65 5.78
CA SER A 88 9.43 10.95 4.50
C SER A 88 8.85 12.37 4.48
N ALA A 89 8.23 12.80 5.59
CA ALA A 89 7.73 14.17 5.75
C ALA A 89 8.87 15.20 5.72
N GLY A 90 10.03 14.88 6.32
CA GLY A 90 11.24 15.71 6.25
C GLY A 90 11.77 15.87 4.82
N ILE A 91 11.84 14.79 4.05
CA ILE A 91 12.23 14.84 2.63
C ILE A 91 11.22 15.66 1.82
N ALA A 92 9.92 15.47 2.05
CA ALA A 92 8.87 16.24 1.38
C ALA A 92 8.94 17.73 1.77
N GLN A 93 9.27 18.03 3.02
CA GLN A 93 9.50 19.40 3.51
C GLN A 93 10.70 20.04 2.80
N TRP A 94 11.81 19.33 2.70
CA TRP A 94 13.01 19.81 2.00
C TRP A 94 12.75 20.07 0.51
N ARG A 95 11.91 19.24 -0.14
CA ARG A 95 11.50 19.40 -1.54
C ARG A 95 10.37 20.39 -1.75
N ASP A 96 9.87 21.01 -0.68
CA ASP A 96 8.66 21.85 -0.69
C ASP A 96 7.48 21.23 -1.42
N SER A 97 7.18 19.98 -1.13
CA SER A 97 6.10 19.24 -1.81
C SER A 97 5.09 18.67 -0.80
N PRO A 98 3.81 19.03 -0.91
CA PRO A 98 3.21 20.13 -1.70
C PRO A 98 3.64 21.50 -1.19
N HIS A 99 3.87 22.46 -2.11
CA HIS A 99 4.29 23.82 -1.72
C HIS A 99 3.16 24.59 -1.02
N GLU A 100 1.89 24.29 -1.31
CA GLU A 100 0.72 24.89 -0.69
C GLU A 100 0.63 24.62 0.83
N TRP A 101 1.31 23.59 1.29
CA TRP A 101 1.35 23.30 2.74
C TRP A 101 2.35 24.19 3.48
N GLY A 102 3.20 24.90 2.73
CA GLY A 102 4.21 25.81 3.24
C GLY A 102 5.36 25.09 3.95
N GLN A 103 6.26 25.92 4.49
CA GLN A 103 7.43 25.49 5.24
C GLN A 103 7.23 25.58 6.76
N GLY A 104 8.26 25.18 7.53
CA GLY A 104 8.25 25.20 8.99
C GLY A 104 7.44 24.07 9.60
N MET A 105 7.19 24.15 10.91
CA MET A 105 6.54 23.09 11.69
C MET A 105 5.10 22.81 11.25
N LYS A 106 4.36 23.83 10.82
CA LYS A 106 2.98 23.65 10.33
C LYS A 106 2.95 22.85 9.02
N GLY A 107 3.83 23.15 8.07
CA GLY A 107 3.97 22.41 6.81
C GLY A 107 4.44 20.96 7.03
N TYR A 108 5.45 20.80 7.90
CA TYR A 108 5.92 19.48 8.31
C TYR A 108 4.82 18.63 8.94
N GLY A 109 4.07 19.21 9.89
CA GLY A 109 2.95 18.53 10.56
C GLY A 109 1.87 18.05 9.58
N LYS A 110 1.51 18.87 8.58
CA LYS A 110 0.56 18.47 7.52
C LYS A 110 1.08 17.27 6.71
N ARG A 111 2.36 17.28 6.31
CA ARG A 111 2.99 16.19 5.56
C ARG A 111 3.06 14.91 6.39
N TYR A 112 3.42 15.03 7.66
CA TYR A 112 3.49 13.91 8.60
C TYR A 112 2.11 13.29 8.83
N ALA A 113 1.11 14.10 9.18
CA ALA A 113 -0.26 13.64 9.40
C ALA A 113 -0.86 12.99 8.14
N SER A 114 -0.64 13.59 6.96
CA SER A 114 -1.05 13.04 5.67
C SER A 114 -0.41 11.67 5.42
N GLY A 115 0.89 11.52 5.70
CA GLY A 115 1.59 10.24 5.54
C GLY A 115 1.03 9.16 6.47
N LEU A 116 0.71 9.49 7.72
CA LEU A 116 0.09 8.56 8.66
C LEU A 116 -1.32 8.16 8.21
N ALA A 117 -2.15 9.12 7.80
CA ALA A 117 -3.51 8.86 7.33
C ALA A 117 -3.50 7.97 6.08
N GLN A 118 -2.65 8.29 5.09
CA GLN A 118 -2.48 7.49 3.88
C GLN A 118 -2.03 6.06 4.22
N ASN A 119 -1.08 5.90 5.16
CA ASN A 119 -0.65 4.59 5.61
C ASN A 119 -1.76 3.83 6.35
N ALA A 120 -2.54 4.49 7.19
CA ALA A 120 -3.66 3.85 7.90
C ALA A 120 -4.68 3.28 6.91
N ILE A 121 -5.08 4.03 5.88
CA ILE A 121 -5.97 3.54 4.82
C ILE A 121 -5.34 2.35 4.09
N HIS A 122 -4.07 2.47 3.68
CA HIS A 122 -3.34 1.39 3.01
C HIS A 122 -3.37 0.10 3.85
N GLN A 123 -2.97 0.17 5.12
CA GLN A 123 -2.89 -1.02 5.97
C GLN A 123 -4.26 -1.61 6.30
N THR A 124 -5.28 -0.76 6.49
CA THR A 124 -6.65 -1.23 6.75
C THR A 124 -7.23 -1.98 5.55
N VAL A 125 -7.07 -1.44 4.33
CA VAL A 125 -7.53 -2.11 3.12
C VAL A 125 -6.75 -3.42 2.88
N THR A 126 -5.43 -3.40 3.07
CA THR A 126 -4.59 -4.59 2.92
C THR A 126 -5.00 -5.67 3.91
N TYR A 127 -5.12 -5.33 5.20
CA TYR A 127 -5.51 -6.27 6.25
C TYR A 127 -6.93 -6.82 6.01
N GLY A 128 -7.89 -5.95 5.68
CA GLY A 128 -9.26 -6.38 5.42
C GLY A 128 -9.38 -7.36 4.24
N LEU A 129 -8.61 -7.12 3.16
CA LEU A 129 -8.56 -8.03 2.01
C LEU A 129 -7.76 -9.30 2.31
N ASP A 130 -6.70 -9.24 3.11
CA ASP A 130 -5.98 -10.43 3.57
C ASP A 130 -6.89 -11.36 4.37
N GLU A 131 -7.73 -10.80 5.28
CA GLU A 131 -8.72 -11.58 6.02
C GLU A 131 -9.81 -12.16 5.12
N ALA A 132 -10.33 -11.35 4.18
CA ALA A 132 -11.42 -11.76 3.30
C ALA A 132 -11.01 -12.83 2.26
N LEU A 133 -9.74 -12.85 1.87
CA LEU A 133 -9.22 -13.75 0.83
C LEU A 133 -8.35 -14.89 1.38
N ASP A 134 -8.24 -15.02 2.71
CA ASP A 134 -7.35 -15.98 3.39
C ASP A 134 -5.89 -15.89 2.87
N LEU A 135 -5.40 -14.65 2.73
CA LEU A 135 -4.05 -14.36 2.27
C LEU A 135 -3.18 -13.78 3.40
N ASP A 136 -1.88 -13.96 3.29
CA ASP A 136 -0.88 -13.30 4.14
C ASP A 136 0.10 -12.49 3.29
N THR A 137 0.04 -11.16 3.40
CA THR A 137 0.96 -10.22 2.77
C THR A 137 2.16 -9.87 3.67
N GLY A 138 2.29 -10.52 4.81
CA GLY A 138 3.40 -10.29 5.74
C GLY A 138 4.76 -10.58 5.11
N PHE A 139 5.77 -9.81 5.55
CA PHE A 139 7.16 -10.10 5.18
C PHE A 139 7.68 -11.25 6.04
N GLU A 140 8.25 -12.27 5.38
CA GLU A 140 8.97 -13.38 5.99
C GLU A 140 10.41 -13.40 5.49
N LYS A 141 11.36 -13.41 6.43
CA LYS A 141 12.78 -13.49 6.07
C LYS A 141 13.09 -14.76 5.29
N SER A 142 13.86 -14.64 4.21
CA SER A 142 14.22 -15.80 3.39
C SER A 142 15.06 -16.79 4.20
N LYS A 143 14.68 -18.06 4.13
CA LYS A 143 15.44 -19.18 4.73
C LYS A 143 16.49 -19.73 3.77
N ARG A 144 16.61 -19.17 2.57
CA ARG A 144 17.57 -19.60 1.56
C ARG A 144 18.97 -19.10 1.88
N GLU A 145 19.97 -19.86 1.52
CA GLU A 145 21.37 -19.45 1.62
C GLU A 145 21.81 -18.71 0.35
N GLY A 146 22.76 -17.80 0.52
CA GLY A 146 23.33 -17.00 -0.56
C GLY A 146 22.58 -15.68 -0.84
N PHE A 147 23.31 -14.72 -1.40
CA PHE A 147 22.80 -13.38 -1.65
C PHE A 147 21.67 -13.35 -2.69
N PHE A 148 21.88 -13.94 -3.87
CA PHE A 148 20.93 -13.88 -4.98
C PHE A 148 19.57 -14.55 -4.69
N PRO A 149 19.51 -15.77 -4.09
CA PRO A 149 18.23 -16.37 -3.71
C PRO A 149 17.44 -15.53 -2.71
N ARG A 150 18.11 -14.96 -1.70
CA ARG A 150 17.48 -14.09 -0.70
C ARG A 150 17.00 -12.78 -1.31
N PHE A 151 17.82 -12.17 -2.18
CA PHE A 151 17.43 -10.96 -2.93
C PHE A 151 16.17 -11.19 -3.77
N LYS A 152 16.15 -12.30 -4.54
CA LYS A 152 14.99 -12.68 -5.34
C LYS A 152 13.74 -12.90 -4.48
N ASP A 153 13.87 -13.57 -3.35
CA ASP A 153 12.75 -13.78 -2.42
C ASP A 153 12.21 -12.46 -1.86
N ALA A 154 13.06 -11.54 -1.46
CA ALA A 154 12.66 -10.22 -0.96
C ALA A 154 11.89 -9.42 -2.02
N LEU A 155 12.31 -9.50 -3.29
CA LEU A 155 11.59 -8.87 -4.41
C LEU A 155 10.24 -9.52 -4.65
N ILE A 156 10.18 -10.86 -4.74
CA ILE A 156 8.94 -11.61 -4.98
C ILE A 156 7.93 -11.34 -3.87
N GLN A 157 8.34 -11.28 -2.63
CA GLN A 157 7.46 -11.00 -1.49
C GLN A 157 6.79 -9.61 -1.58
N ASN A 158 7.37 -8.66 -2.31
CA ASN A 158 6.77 -7.34 -2.46
C ASN A 158 5.55 -7.34 -3.40
N VAL A 159 5.44 -8.32 -4.28
CA VAL A 159 4.34 -8.44 -5.27
C VAL A 159 3.45 -9.65 -5.03
N THR A 160 3.78 -10.50 -4.06
CA THR A 160 3.02 -11.73 -3.77
C THR A 160 2.57 -11.80 -2.33
N SER A 161 1.47 -12.53 -2.11
CA SER A 161 0.97 -12.97 -0.81
C SER A 161 1.00 -14.49 -0.73
N ARG A 162 0.97 -15.05 0.47
CA ARG A 162 0.87 -16.51 0.68
C ARG A 162 -0.56 -16.90 1.02
N LYS A 163 -0.99 -18.03 0.48
CA LYS A 163 -2.19 -18.75 0.89
C LYS A 163 -1.91 -19.61 2.13
N ARG A 164 -2.99 -20.14 2.75
CA ARG A 164 -2.88 -21.07 3.88
C ARG A 164 -2.03 -22.31 3.59
N ASN A 165 -2.03 -22.81 2.36
CA ASN A 165 -1.21 -23.94 1.93
C ASN A 165 0.26 -23.59 1.63
N GLY A 166 0.65 -22.31 1.79
CA GLY A 166 2.01 -21.82 1.55
C GLY A 166 2.27 -21.35 0.12
N ASP A 167 1.34 -21.58 -0.82
CA ASP A 167 1.49 -21.15 -2.21
C ASP A 167 1.54 -19.63 -2.32
N ARG A 168 2.35 -19.12 -3.23
CA ARG A 168 2.45 -17.70 -3.53
C ARG A 168 1.52 -17.31 -4.68
N VAL A 169 0.74 -16.26 -4.44
CA VAL A 169 -0.15 -15.66 -5.44
C VAL A 169 0.13 -14.16 -5.54
N VAL A 170 -0.31 -13.51 -6.62
CA VAL A 170 -0.21 -12.05 -6.73
C VAL A 170 -0.94 -11.38 -5.58
N SER A 171 -0.30 -10.42 -4.94
CA SER A 171 -0.82 -9.76 -3.74
C SER A 171 -1.87 -8.71 -4.07
N VAL A 172 -3.09 -9.13 -4.42
CA VAL A 172 -4.23 -8.23 -4.60
C VAL A 172 -4.43 -7.29 -3.38
N PRO A 173 -4.38 -7.79 -2.12
CA PRO A 173 -4.52 -6.93 -0.94
C PRO A 173 -3.53 -5.77 -0.89
N ARG A 174 -2.26 -6.03 -1.18
CA ARG A 174 -1.20 -5.02 -1.15
C ARG A 174 -1.40 -3.96 -2.23
N PHE A 175 -1.64 -4.38 -3.47
CA PHE A 175 -1.89 -3.44 -4.56
C PHE A 175 -3.12 -2.58 -4.29
N ALA A 176 -4.24 -3.20 -3.92
CA ALA A 176 -5.47 -2.50 -3.57
C ALA A 176 -5.24 -1.50 -2.43
N GLY A 177 -4.58 -1.92 -1.34
CA GLY A 177 -4.28 -1.05 -0.21
C GLY A 177 -3.42 0.16 -0.58
N VAL A 178 -2.31 -0.07 -1.30
CA VAL A 178 -1.39 0.99 -1.71
C VAL A 178 -2.08 2.01 -2.61
N TYR A 179 -2.77 1.57 -3.63
CA TYR A 179 -3.43 2.48 -4.57
C TYR A 179 -4.63 3.19 -3.95
N THR A 180 -5.45 2.49 -3.15
CA THR A 180 -6.57 3.13 -2.43
C THR A 180 -6.06 4.22 -1.48
N GLY A 181 -5.06 3.93 -0.64
CA GLY A 181 -4.50 4.92 0.27
C GLY A 181 -3.93 6.13 -0.46
N SER A 182 -3.25 5.90 -1.58
CA SER A 182 -2.63 6.97 -2.39
C SER A 182 -3.66 7.82 -3.13
N ILE A 183 -4.68 7.22 -3.73
CA ILE A 183 -5.71 7.94 -4.49
C ILE A 183 -6.62 8.71 -3.54
N VAL A 184 -7.10 8.07 -2.46
CA VAL A 184 -7.95 8.73 -1.45
C VAL A 184 -7.23 9.96 -0.89
N ALA A 185 -5.95 9.86 -0.58
CA ALA A 185 -5.19 11.01 -0.09
C ALA A 185 -5.19 12.18 -1.08
N ARG A 186 -4.98 11.92 -2.37
CA ARG A 186 -4.91 12.96 -3.41
C ARG A 186 -6.26 13.62 -3.67
N GLU A 187 -7.35 12.86 -3.61
CA GLU A 187 -8.70 13.34 -3.90
C GLU A 187 -9.38 14.01 -2.71
N THR A 188 -8.91 13.79 -1.46
CA THR A 188 -9.64 14.25 -0.26
C THR A 188 -8.97 15.40 0.48
N TRP A 189 -7.65 15.41 0.65
CA TRP A 189 -6.97 16.43 1.48
C TRP A 189 -5.69 17.03 0.88
N PHE A 190 -5.26 16.53 -0.28
CA PHE A 190 -4.18 17.19 -1.02
C PHE A 190 -4.70 18.43 -1.74
N PRO A 191 -3.83 19.40 -2.10
CA PRO A 191 -4.22 20.57 -2.89
C PRO A 191 -4.87 20.19 -4.23
N ASP A 192 -5.81 21.01 -4.73
CA ASP A 192 -6.67 20.73 -5.91
C ASP A 192 -5.91 20.41 -7.21
N ARG A 193 -4.63 20.78 -7.31
CA ARG A 193 -3.79 20.41 -8.46
C ARG A 193 -3.44 18.92 -8.52
N TYR A 194 -3.56 18.21 -7.40
CA TYR A 194 -3.34 16.76 -7.34
C TYR A 194 -4.64 16.03 -7.65
N ASN A 195 -4.52 14.91 -8.36
CA ASN A 195 -5.65 14.09 -8.78
C ASN A 195 -5.31 12.59 -8.69
N TYR A 196 -6.26 11.74 -9.12
CA TYR A 196 -6.07 10.28 -9.07
C TYR A 196 -4.83 9.78 -9.83
N LYS A 197 -4.36 10.50 -10.89
CA LYS A 197 -3.14 10.13 -11.62
C LYS A 197 -1.90 10.30 -10.75
N ASP A 198 -1.87 11.37 -9.94
CA ASP A 198 -0.81 11.58 -8.95
C ASP A 198 -0.91 10.53 -7.84
N GLY A 199 -2.13 10.10 -7.48
CA GLY A 199 -2.39 8.98 -6.59
C GLY A 199 -1.79 7.68 -7.14
N LEU A 200 -2.01 7.35 -8.40
CA LEU A 200 -1.42 6.18 -9.07
C LEU A 200 0.11 6.25 -9.07
N ARG A 201 0.67 7.39 -9.47
CA ARG A 201 2.13 7.60 -9.46
C ARG A 201 2.72 7.43 -8.06
N ASN A 202 2.06 8.01 -7.04
CA ASN A 202 2.47 7.86 -5.65
C ASN A 202 2.37 6.40 -5.18
N GLY A 203 1.31 5.69 -5.53
CA GLY A 203 1.15 4.27 -5.24
C GLY A 203 2.29 3.43 -5.82
N THR A 204 2.64 3.65 -7.08
CA THR A 204 3.79 3.00 -7.73
C THR A 204 5.10 3.30 -7.00
N THR A 205 5.34 4.57 -6.62
CA THR A 205 6.51 4.97 -5.85
C THR A 205 6.53 4.28 -4.47
N THR A 206 5.38 4.13 -3.83
CA THR A 206 5.23 3.42 -2.55
C THR A 206 5.59 1.94 -2.68
N LEU A 207 5.15 1.27 -3.76
CA LEU A 207 5.55 -0.11 -4.05
C LEU A 207 7.05 -0.23 -4.26
N LEU A 208 7.66 0.66 -5.04
CA LEU A 208 9.11 0.67 -5.26
C LEU A 208 9.88 0.91 -3.94
N THR A 209 9.41 1.81 -3.10
CA THR A 209 9.99 2.02 -1.75
C THR A 209 9.86 0.75 -0.90
N GLY A 210 8.75 0.01 -1.04
CA GLY A 210 8.53 -1.28 -0.38
C GLY A 210 9.60 -2.30 -0.73
N PHE A 211 10.07 -2.36 -1.99
CA PHE A 211 11.21 -3.22 -2.37
C PHE A 211 12.47 -2.88 -1.57
N GLY A 212 12.81 -1.59 -1.50
CA GLY A 212 13.98 -1.14 -0.72
C GLY A 212 13.87 -1.52 0.75
N ILE A 213 12.70 -1.33 1.36
CA ILE A 213 12.47 -1.70 2.77
C ILE A 213 12.56 -3.21 2.97
N ASN A 214 12.02 -4.03 2.07
CA ASN A 214 12.11 -5.48 2.16
C ASN A 214 13.57 -5.96 2.04
N LEU A 215 14.37 -5.34 1.16
CA LEU A 215 15.81 -5.61 1.07
C LEU A 215 16.53 -5.21 2.36
N MET A 216 16.21 -4.06 2.94
CA MET A 216 16.79 -3.67 4.23
C MET A 216 16.41 -4.65 5.35
N ARG A 217 15.17 -5.12 5.40
CA ARG A 217 14.73 -6.14 6.36
C ARG A 217 15.43 -7.47 6.16
N GLU A 218 15.71 -7.85 4.92
CA GLU A 218 16.38 -9.10 4.61
C GLU A 218 17.87 -9.08 4.98
N PHE A 219 18.58 -7.97 4.74
CA PHE A 219 20.03 -7.92 4.83
C PHE A 219 20.58 -7.09 5.98
N VAL A 220 19.84 -6.08 6.46
CA VAL A 220 20.32 -5.12 7.46
C VAL A 220 19.69 -5.36 8.82
N PHE A 221 18.36 -5.55 8.86
CA PHE A 221 17.66 -5.70 10.14
C PHE A 221 17.55 -7.18 10.54
N ASN A 222 18.10 -7.50 11.69
CA ASN A 222 18.15 -8.88 12.23
C ASN A 222 17.05 -9.07 13.30
N TRP A 223 15.80 -8.74 12.97
CA TRP A 223 14.66 -8.86 13.88
C TRP A 223 13.50 -9.66 13.31
#